data_db53c84d2db333e409347e97b5960df5
#
_entry.id   db53c84d2db333e409347e97b5960df5
#
_cell.length_a   1.000
_cell.length_b   1.000
_cell.length_c   1.000
_cell.angle_alpha   90.00
_cell.angle_beta   90.00
_cell.angle_gamma   90.00
#
_symmetry.space_group_name_H-M   'P 1'
#
loop_
_entity.id
_entity.type
_entity.pdbx_description
1 polymer ?
#
loop_
_entity_poly.entity_id
_entity_poly.type
_entity_poly.pdbx_seq_one_letter_code
_entity_poly.pdbx_strand_id
1 'polypeptide(L)'
;MSDYTVETIELTDTARIVVEYDPYPENPRTWAEPLTGALTVNGDRNTIKTEPVHSFPGDLEGAWDRLPAAYWGTTSDREPVTRWARIFYSITLDYADGTYWWADPSEIALNWPELVQGTPEYVEREKLVIEAEQAEYRAWAEGEVYVVSLERSEGYAKISNIDAEWIDALGSNDPDLTVWETVEALGGNYLTREYTAQQVAGEHFDLTTAERAALGLTEKEIAA
;
A
#
# COMPACT_ATOMS: atom_id res chain seq x y z
N MET A 1 -15.12 -19.13 -9.10
CA MET A 1 -14.72 -17.82 -8.54
C MET A 1 -14.06 -18.13 -7.20
N SER A 2 -12.86 -17.67 -6.98
CA SER A 2 -12.17 -17.85 -5.69
C SER A 2 -12.94 -17.05 -4.62
N ASP A 3 -13.05 -17.57 -3.40
CA ASP A 3 -13.69 -16.85 -2.27
C ASP A 3 -12.90 -15.57 -1.88
N TYR A 4 -11.75 -15.32 -2.52
CA TYR A 4 -10.84 -14.20 -2.27
C TYR A 4 -10.92 -13.10 -3.34
N THR A 5 -11.69 -13.31 -4.43
CA THR A 5 -11.81 -12.30 -5.50
C THR A 5 -12.64 -11.12 -5.02
N VAL A 6 -12.05 -9.93 -5.08
CA VAL A 6 -12.66 -8.66 -4.67
C VAL A 6 -13.29 -7.96 -5.87
N GLU A 7 -12.59 -7.94 -7.00
CA GLU A 7 -13.02 -7.25 -8.21
C GLU A 7 -12.53 -7.99 -9.46
N THR A 8 -13.30 -7.91 -10.53
CA THR A 8 -12.89 -8.37 -11.87
C THR A 8 -13.22 -7.27 -12.87
N ILE A 9 -12.23 -6.88 -13.67
CA ILE A 9 -12.34 -5.82 -14.68
C ILE A 9 -12.12 -6.47 -16.04
N GLU A 10 -13.18 -6.59 -16.82
CA GLU A 10 -13.11 -7.15 -18.16
C GLU A 10 -12.47 -6.13 -19.11
N LEU A 11 -11.38 -6.53 -19.79
CA LEU A 11 -10.67 -5.71 -20.76
C LEU A 11 -11.13 -6.01 -22.18
N THR A 12 -11.21 -7.31 -22.51
CA THR A 12 -11.66 -7.85 -23.80
C THR A 12 -12.38 -9.18 -23.55
N ASP A 13 -12.91 -9.79 -24.60
CA ASP A 13 -13.53 -11.13 -24.50
C ASP A 13 -12.52 -12.21 -24.04
N THR A 14 -11.22 -11.91 -24.08
CA THR A 14 -10.14 -12.87 -23.80
C THR A 14 -9.11 -12.35 -22.79
N ALA A 15 -9.34 -11.20 -22.17
CA ALA A 15 -8.44 -10.63 -21.17
C ALA A 15 -9.20 -9.89 -20.07
N ARG A 16 -8.78 -10.07 -18.82
CA ARG A 16 -9.32 -9.40 -17.66
C ARG A 16 -8.27 -9.13 -16.59
N ILE A 17 -8.54 -8.14 -15.76
CA ILE A 17 -7.81 -7.92 -14.50
C ILE A 17 -8.63 -8.53 -13.38
N VAL A 18 -7.97 -9.30 -12.52
CA VAL A 18 -8.56 -9.87 -11.32
C VAL A 18 -7.85 -9.29 -10.11
N VAL A 19 -8.62 -8.83 -9.14
CA VAL A 19 -8.12 -8.31 -7.86
C VAL A 19 -8.54 -9.29 -6.77
N GLU A 20 -7.57 -9.82 -6.06
CA GLU A 20 -7.78 -10.74 -4.94
C GLU A 20 -7.09 -10.22 -3.68
N TYR A 21 -7.58 -10.58 -2.51
CA TYR A 21 -6.82 -10.35 -1.29
C TYR A 21 -5.50 -11.14 -1.33
N ASP A 22 -4.40 -10.47 -0.96
CA ASP A 22 -3.12 -11.15 -0.79
C ASP A 22 -3.21 -12.10 0.43
N PRO A 23 -3.06 -13.42 0.24
CA PRO A 23 -3.19 -14.37 1.34
C PRO A 23 -1.98 -14.34 2.29
N TYR A 24 -0.86 -13.75 1.89
CA TYR A 24 0.40 -13.73 2.64
C TYR A 24 1.10 -12.38 2.51
N PRO A 25 0.43 -11.27 2.86
CA PRO A 25 1.02 -9.95 2.67
C PRO A 25 2.21 -9.77 3.60
N GLU A 26 3.33 -9.37 3.04
CA GLU A 26 4.51 -9.03 3.82
C GLU A 26 4.32 -7.70 4.54
N ASN A 27 4.85 -7.59 5.76
CA ASN A 27 4.84 -6.33 6.48
C ASN A 27 5.67 -5.29 5.74
N PRO A 28 5.10 -4.16 5.31
CA PRO A 28 5.81 -3.15 4.52
C PRO A 28 7.05 -2.61 5.21
N ARG A 29 7.11 -2.65 6.53
CA ARG A 29 8.26 -2.20 7.30
C ARG A 29 9.43 -3.21 7.36
N THR A 30 9.28 -4.39 6.81
CA THR A 30 10.33 -5.43 6.80
C THR A 30 10.99 -5.63 5.44
N TRP A 31 10.28 -5.35 4.35
CA TRP A 31 10.80 -5.56 2.98
C TRP A 31 11.09 -4.26 2.23
N ALA A 32 10.36 -3.19 2.55
CA ALA A 32 10.68 -1.87 2.02
C ALA A 32 11.79 -1.22 2.87
N GLU A 33 12.52 -0.27 2.32
CA GLU A 33 13.40 0.62 3.09
C GLU A 33 12.54 1.79 3.61
N PRO A 34 11.92 1.67 4.79
CA PRO A 34 11.00 2.69 5.27
C PRO A 34 11.76 3.99 5.55
N LEU A 35 11.15 5.11 5.20
CA LEU A 35 11.69 6.43 5.45
C LEU A 35 11.35 6.94 6.85
N THR A 36 10.50 6.19 7.59
CA THR A 36 10.02 6.60 8.91
C THR A 36 10.51 5.69 10.03
N GLY A 37 10.73 6.28 11.20
CA GLY A 37 10.78 5.57 12.48
C GLY A 37 9.39 5.53 13.11
N ALA A 38 9.15 4.53 13.95
CA ALA A 38 7.91 4.39 14.70
C ALA A 38 8.17 3.83 16.09
N LEU A 39 7.50 4.37 17.11
CA LEU A 39 7.59 3.90 18.48
C LEU A 39 6.21 3.79 19.11
N THR A 40 5.82 2.57 19.46
CA THR A 40 4.58 2.31 20.19
C THR A 40 4.78 2.60 21.68
N VAL A 41 4.07 3.58 22.21
CA VAL A 41 4.20 4.03 23.62
C VAL A 41 3.00 3.67 24.48
N ASN A 42 1.85 3.41 23.88
CA ASN A 42 0.64 3.04 24.60
C ASN A 42 0.00 1.83 23.94
N GLY A 43 0.54 0.65 24.26
CA GLY A 43 0.10 -0.63 23.69
C GLY A 43 -1.24 -1.04 24.26
N ASP A 44 -2.34 -0.61 23.67
CA ASP A 44 -3.62 -1.30 23.84
C ASP A 44 -3.59 -2.61 23.04
N ARG A 45 -4.52 -3.54 23.35
CA ARG A 45 -4.57 -4.86 22.69
C ARG A 45 -4.73 -4.81 21.18
N ASN A 46 -5.22 -3.69 20.66
CA ASN A 46 -5.44 -3.42 19.25
C ASN A 46 -4.34 -2.53 18.65
N THR A 47 -3.32 -2.17 19.42
CA THR A 47 -2.24 -1.34 18.91
C THR A 47 -1.34 -2.17 18.03
N ILE A 48 -1.13 -1.70 16.83
CA ILE A 48 -0.22 -2.26 15.87
C ILE A 48 1.20 -2.07 16.41
N LYS A 49 1.87 -3.17 16.75
CA LYS A 49 3.26 -3.12 17.24
C LYS A 49 4.18 -2.95 16.06
N THR A 50 4.75 -1.76 15.92
CA THR A 50 5.85 -1.53 14.97
C THR A 50 7.18 -1.66 15.71
N GLU A 51 8.14 -2.34 15.10
CA GLU A 51 9.52 -2.21 15.52
C GLU A 51 10.10 -0.93 14.93
N PRO A 52 10.85 -0.14 15.69
CA PRO A 52 11.50 1.05 15.15
C PRO A 52 12.59 0.63 14.16
N VAL A 53 12.41 0.97 12.88
CA VAL A 53 13.43 0.76 11.85
C VAL A 53 14.50 1.84 11.97
N HIS A 54 14.07 3.08 12.24
CA HIS A 54 14.95 4.21 12.51
C HIS A 54 14.84 4.64 13.96
N SER A 55 15.97 4.81 14.63
CA SER A 55 16.01 5.29 16.01
C SER A 55 15.74 6.79 16.05
N PHE A 56 14.88 7.22 16.96
CA PHE A 56 14.74 8.65 17.27
C PHE A 56 16.04 9.17 17.88
N PRO A 57 16.53 10.36 17.51
CA PRO A 57 17.82 10.89 17.98
C PRO A 57 17.85 11.25 19.46
N GLY A 58 16.75 11.14 20.19
CA GLY A 58 16.62 11.40 21.62
C GLY A 58 15.90 10.29 22.38
N ASP A 59 15.74 10.49 23.68
CA ASP A 59 15.00 9.57 24.58
C ASP A 59 13.49 9.82 24.46
N LEU A 60 12.87 9.30 23.40
CA LEU A 60 11.44 9.49 23.12
C LEU A 60 10.55 8.79 24.15
N GLU A 61 10.93 7.60 24.62
CA GLU A 61 10.19 6.90 25.69
C GLU A 61 10.24 7.68 26.98
N GLY A 62 11.40 8.14 27.39
CA GLY A 62 11.51 8.96 28.57
C GLY A 62 10.87 10.34 28.43
N ALA A 63 10.76 10.89 27.23
CA ALA A 63 9.99 12.10 26.98
C ALA A 63 8.47 11.82 27.15
N TRP A 64 7.98 10.70 26.63
CA TRP A 64 6.60 10.27 26.83
C TRP A 64 6.25 10.14 28.32
N ASP A 65 7.11 9.50 29.12
CA ASP A 65 6.85 9.26 30.52
C ASP A 65 6.88 10.54 31.39
N ARG A 66 7.77 11.48 31.03
CA ARG A 66 8.08 12.64 31.90
C ARG A 66 7.36 13.92 31.50
N LEU A 67 7.21 14.19 30.20
CA LEU A 67 6.69 15.47 29.74
C LEU A 67 5.19 15.67 30.01
N PRO A 68 4.31 14.69 29.83
CA PRO A 68 2.90 14.86 30.17
C PRO A 68 2.66 15.24 31.61
N ALA A 69 3.43 14.65 32.54
CA ALA A 69 3.32 14.94 33.98
C ALA A 69 3.73 16.39 34.34
N ALA A 70 4.62 17.00 33.56
CA ALA A 70 5.09 18.37 33.76
C ALA A 70 4.11 19.43 33.21
N TYR A 71 3.18 19.03 32.34
CA TYR A 71 2.23 19.93 31.67
C TYR A 71 0.79 19.67 32.13
N TRP A 72 0.57 19.59 33.41
CA TRP A 72 -0.75 19.42 34.00
C TRP A 72 -1.70 20.50 33.52
N GLY A 73 -2.75 20.12 32.82
CA GLY A 73 -3.75 21.03 32.27
C GLY A 73 -3.79 21.11 30.75
N THR A 74 -2.90 20.39 30.03
CA THR A 74 -3.03 20.22 28.59
C THR A 74 -4.14 19.21 28.26
N THR A 75 -4.86 19.46 27.19
CA THR A 75 -5.97 18.60 26.75
C THR A 75 -5.51 17.33 26.07
N SER A 76 -4.20 17.17 25.86
CA SER A 76 -3.59 16.03 25.16
C SER A 76 -2.19 15.75 25.71
N ASP A 77 -1.96 14.51 26.13
CA ASP A 77 -0.64 14.02 26.57
C ASP A 77 0.40 14.00 25.42
N ARG A 78 -0.06 14.17 24.20
CA ARG A 78 0.74 14.12 22.96
C ARG A 78 1.45 15.41 22.65
N GLU A 79 0.79 16.55 22.87
CA GLU A 79 1.30 17.87 22.53
C GLU A 79 2.66 18.21 23.17
N PRO A 80 2.93 17.90 24.45
CA PRO A 80 4.23 18.16 25.05
C PRO A 80 5.37 17.42 24.36
N VAL A 81 5.17 16.17 23.96
CA VAL A 81 6.18 15.33 23.32
C VAL A 81 6.44 15.79 21.89
N THR A 82 5.40 16.05 21.09
CA THR A 82 5.55 16.57 19.73
C THR A 82 6.23 17.93 19.70
N ARG A 83 5.89 18.79 20.66
CA ARG A 83 6.53 20.10 20.81
C ARG A 83 8.01 19.99 21.21
N TRP A 84 8.34 19.08 22.11
CA TRP A 84 9.71 18.78 22.50
C TRP A 84 10.54 18.30 21.30
N ALA A 85 10.04 17.35 20.54
CA ALA A 85 10.72 16.84 19.35
C ALA A 85 10.99 17.95 18.32
N ARG A 86 10.01 18.81 18.08
CA ARG A 86 10.16 19.95 17.15
C ARG A 86 11.19 20.96 17.62
N ILE A 87 11.20 21.31 18.93
CA ILE A 87 12.11 22.35 19.47
C ILE A 87 13.55 21.85 19.53
N PHE A 88 13.78 20.63 19.98
CA PHE A 88 15.12 20.15 20.26
C PHE A 88 15.77 19.39 19.13
N TYR A 89 14.97 18.80 18.21
CA TYR A 89 15.47 17.95 17.14
C TYR A 89 15.04 18.43 15.74
N SER A 90 14.13 19.43 15.67
CA SER A 90 13.53 19.87 14.40
C SER A 90 12.86 18.73 13.64
N ILE A 91 12.26 17.79 14.36
CA ILE A 91 11.57 16.61 13.83
C ILE A 91 10.07 16.76 14.08
N THR A 92 9.28 16.49 13.08
CA THR A 92 7.83 16.38 13.20
C THR A 92 7.49 14.98 13.70
N LEU A 93 6.77 14.92 14.84
CA LEU A 93 6.14 13.69 15.31
C LEU A 93 4.67 13.71 14.98
N ASP A 94 4.17 12.64 14.38
CA ASP A 94 2.75 12.34 14.33
C ASP A 94 2.41 11.22 15.30
N TYR A 95 1.22 11.24 15.86
CA TYR A 95 0.75 10.24 16.79
C TYR A 95 -0.55 9.62 16.30
N ALA A 96 -0.47 8.37 15.92
CA ALA A 96 -1.61 7.58 15.47
C ALA A 96 -1.61 6.21 16.19
N ASP A 97 -2.78 5.78 16.63
CA ASP A 97 -3.04 4.43 17.16
C ASP A 97 -2.04 3.95 18.25
N GLY A 98 -1.69 4.83 19.18
CA GLY A 98 -0.75 4.52 20.28
C GLY A 98 0.72 4.59 19.91
N THR A 99 1.04 5.01 18.68
CA THR A 99 2.40 5.01 18.11
C THR A 99 2.79 6.42 17.70
N TYR A 100 4.02 6.84 18.04
CA TYR A 100 4.66 8.01 17.45
C TYR A 100 5.38 7.61 16.19
N TRP A 101 5.19 8.42 15.14
CA TRP A 101 5.82 8.29 13.85
C TRP A 101 6.65 9.54 13.55
N TRP A 102 7.79 9.38 12.90
CA TRP A 102 8.64 10.49 12.43
C TRP A 102 9.35 10.09 11.14
N ALA A 103 9.53 11.04 10.24
CA ALA A 103 10.41 10.84 9.10
C ALA A 103 11.88 10.89 9.56
N ASP A 104 12.72 9.95 9.11
CA ASP A 104 14.14 9.98 9.43
C ASP A 104 14.81 11.12 8.66
N PRO A 105 15.51 12.07 9.34
CA PRO A 105 16.14 13.19 8.65
C PRO A 105 17.20 12.79 7.63
N SER A 106 17.87 11.65 7.84
CA SER A 106 18.88 11.15 6.90
C SER A 106 18.24 10.64 5.62
N GLU A 107 17.10 9.96 5.74
CA GLU A 107 16.34 9.47 4.59
C GLU A 107 15.72 10.63 3.80
N ILE A 108 15.15 11.62 4.49
CA ILE A 108 14.65 12.83 3.82
C ILE A 108 15.78 13.54 3.07
N ALA A 109 16.95 13.70 3.69
CA ALA A 109 18.09 14.35 3.06
C ALA A 109 18.65 13.56 1.86
N LEU A 110 18.57 12.23 1.90
CA LEU A 110 19.00 11.38 0.80
C LEU A 110 18.06 11.49 -0.41
N ASN A 111 16.77 11.46 -0.16
CA ASN A 111 15.76 11.44 -1.22
C ASN A 111 15.40 12.84 -1.75
N TRP A 112 15.54 13.88 -0.92
CA TRP A 112 15.24 15.28 -1.27
C TRP A 112 16.35 16.22 -0.78
N PRO A 113 17.54 16.16 -1.38
CA PRO A 113 18.73 16.90 -0.92
C PRO A 113 18.58 18.43 -1.01
N GLU A 114 17.60 18.92 -1.75
CA GLU A 114 17.29 20.35 -1.85
C GLU A 114 16.52 20.89 -0.64
N LEU A 115 15.90 20.02 0.16
CA LEU A 115 15.12 20.43 1.32
C LEU A 115 16.02 20.74 2.51
N VAL A 116 15.76 21.85 3.18
CA VAL A 116 16.52 22.27 4.37
C VAL A 116 15.67 21.96 5.61
N GLN A 117 16.23 21.15 6.50
CA GLN A 117 15.58 20.72 7.75
C GLN A 117 15.01 21.91 8.53
N GLY A 118 13.74 21.81 8.96
CA GLY A 118 13.04 22.83 9.73
C GLY A 118 12.38 23.92 8.90
N THR A 119 12.55 23.94 7.57
CA THR A 119 11.77 24.83 6.69
C THR A 119 10.33 24.32 6.54
N PRO A 120 9.37 25.19 6.15
CA PRO A 120 7.98 24.77 5.90
C PRO A 120 7.87 23.63 4.89
N GLU A 121 8.65 23.69 3.82
CA GLU A 121 8.68 22.70 2.73
C GLU A 121 9.19 21.36 3.24
N TYR A 122 10.22 21.37 4.09
CA TYR A 122 10.72 20.16 4.74
C TYR A 122 9.68 19.53 5.67
N VAL A 123 9.03 20.34 6.51
CA VAL A 123 7.97 19.88 7.44
C VAL A 123 6.78 19.28 6.68
N GLU A 124 6.42 19.87 5.54
CA GLU A 124 5.37 19.33 4.69
C GLU A 124 5.76 17.98 4.09
N ARG A 125 7.02 17.84 3.65
CA ARG A 125 7.54 16.56 3.16
C ARG A 125 7.55 15.48 4.25
N GLU A 126 8.00 15.82 5.47
CA GLU A 126 7.93 14.89 6.61
C GLU A 126 6.52 14.34 6.80
N LYS A 127 5.51 15.20 6.79
CA LYS A 127 4.12 14.78 6.97
C LYS A 127 3.64 13.85 5.87
N LEU A 128 3.91 14.20 4.61
CA LEU A 128 3.51 13.37 3.48
C LEU A 128 4.12 11.96 3.55
N VAL A 129 5.40 11.86 3.91
CA VAL A 129 6.08 10.57 4.09
C VAL A 129 5.46 9.78 5.24
N ILE A 130 5.22 10.42 6.38
CA ILE A 130 4.60 9.77 7.54
C ILE A 130 3.19 9.28 7.20
N GLU A 131 2.37 10.11 6.58
CA GLU A 131 0.99 9.77 6.21
C GLU A 131 0.93 8.60 5.23
N ALA A 132 1.84 8.57 4.24
CA ALA A 132 1.92 7.49 3.26
C ALA A 132 2.26 6.14 3.93
N GLU A 133 3.33 6.09 4.72
CA GLU A 133 3.74 4.84 5.38
C GLU A 133 2.77 4.39 6.47
N GLN A 134 2.09 5.32 7.16
CA GLN A 134 1.00 4.97 8.08
C GLN A 134 -0.18 4.33 7.35
N ALA A 135 -0.53 4.85 6.16
CA ALA A 135 -1.61 4.31 5.35
C ALA A 135 -1.31 2.89 4.88
N GLU A 136 -0.10 2.65 4.36
CA GLU A 136 0.35 1.32 3.94
C GLU A 136 0.35 0.33 5.11
N TYR A 137 0.92 0.74 6.24
CA TYR A 137 0.98 -0.12 7.42
C TYR A 137 -0.41 -0.46 7.96
N ARG A 138 -1.33 0.51 7.94
CA ARG A 138 -2.72 0.28 8.35
C ARG A 138 -3.41 -0.69 7.40
N ALA A 139 -3.30 -0.48 6.10
CA ALA A 139 -3.89 -1.38 5.11
C ALA A 139 -3.36 -2.82 5.27
N TRP A 140 -2.04 -2.98 5.48
CA TRP A 140 -1.46 -4.29 5.78
C TRP A 140 -2.05 -4.92 7.05
N ALA A 141 -2.16 -4.16 8.13
CA ALA A 141 -2.66 -4.64 9.41
C ALA A 141 -4.16 -5.00 9.38
N GLU A 142 -4.92 -4.31 8.55
CA GLU A 142 -6.35 -4.54 8.32
C GLU A 142 -6.60 -5.65 7.28
N GLY A 143 -5.54 -6.15 6.63
CA GLY A 143 -5.64 -7.18 5.57
C GLY A 143 -6.09 -6.61 4.22
N GLU A 144 -6.00 -5.29 4.03
CA GLU A 144 -6.35 -4.60 2.80
C GLU A 144 -5.15 -4.53 1.83
N VAL A 145 -4.55 -5.68 1.58
CA VAL A 145 -3.46 -5.86 0.63
C VAL A 145 -3.93 -6.78 -0.47
N TYR A 146 -3.58 -6.46 -1.71
CA TYR A 146 -4.17 -7.10 -2.87
C TYR A 146 -3.10 -7.66 -3.81
N VAL A 147 -3.47 -8.74 -4.49
CA VAL A 147 -2.82 -9.21 -5.69
C VAL A 147 -3.65 -8.73 -6.88
N VAL A 148 -3.01 -8.04 -7.80
CA VAL A 148 -3.60 -7.65 -9.09
C VAL A 148 -3.03 -8.57 -10.14
N SER A 149 -3.87 -9.26 -10.90
CA SER A 149 -3.47 -10.24 -11.89
C SER A 149 -4.07 -9.91 -13.25
N LEU A 150 -3.27 -10.06 -14.30
CA LEU A 150 -3.73 -10.11 -15.68
C LEU A 150 -4.00 -11.55 -16.03
N GLU A 151 -5.24 -11.87 -16.35
CA GLU A 151 -5.63 -13.18 -16.84
C GLU A 151 -6.00 -13.10 -18.32
N ARG A 152 -5.59 -14.10 -19.08
CA ARG A 152 -5.96 -14.26 -20.47
C ARG A 152 -6.59 -15.63 -20.70
N SER A 153 -7.58 -15.66 -21.56
CA SER A 153 -8.20 -16.89 -22.03
C SER A 153 -7.69 -17.22 -23.42
N GLU A 154 -7.15 -18.41 -23.59
CA GLU A 154 -6.78 -18.95 -24.91
C GLU A 154 -7.99 -19.51 -25.68
N GLY A 155 -9.21 -19.20 -25.23
CA GLY A 155 -10.41 -19.89 -25.70
C GLY A 155 -10.61 -21.20 -24.92
N TYR A 156 -11.48 -22.07 -25.40
CA TYR A 156 -11.87 -23.30 -24.69
C TYR A 156 -10.65 -24.09 -24.22
N ALA A 157 -10.65 -24.47 -22.94
CA ALA A 157 -9.75 -25.48 -22.46
C ALA A 157 -9.86 -26.68 -23.42
N LYS A 158 -8.75 -27.10 -23.99
CA LYS A 158 -8.59 -28.47 -24.47
C LYS A 158 -8.62 -29.35 -23.23
N ILE A 159 -9.79 -29.61 -22.70
CA ILE A 159 -9.98 -30.64 -21.71
C ILE A 159 -9.77 -31.91 -22.52
N SER A 160 -8.55 -32.43 -22.44
CA SER A 160 -8.06 -33.55 -23.23
C SER A 160 -8.80 -34.88 -23.02
N ASN A 161 -9.88 -34.87 -22.24
CA ASN A 161 -10.68 -36.04 -21.86
C ASN A 161 -12.19 -35.81 -21.84
N ILE A 162 -12.71 -34.71 -22.39
CA ILE A 162 -14.16 -34.57 -22.61
C ILE A 162 -14.43 -34.81 -24.11
N ASP A 163 -15.32 -35.75 -24.39
CA ASP A 163 -15.77 -36.04 -25.76
C ASP A 163 -16.30 -34.77 -26.43
N ALA A 164 -15.90 -34.51 -27.67
CA ALA A 164 -16.25 -33.31 -28.43
C ALA A 164 -17.78 -33.06 -28.50
N GLU A 165 -18.61 -34.13 -28.38
CA GLU A 165 -20.05 -34.02 -28.28
C GLU A 165 -20.56 -33.21 -27.07
N TRP A 166 -19.82 -33.19 -25.97
CA TRP A 166 -20.19 -32.40 -24.77
C TRP A 166 -19.90 -30.92 -24.97
N ILE A 167 -18.83 -30.58 -25.68
CA ILE A 167 -18.44 -29.19 -25.95
C ILE A 167 -19.48 -28.53 -26.89
N ASP A 168 -19.95 -29.24 -27.90
CA ASP A 168 -21.01 -28.76 -28.78
C ASP A 168 -22.38 -28.64 -28.08
N ALA A 169 -22.66 -29.50 -27.09
CA ALA A 169 -23.91 -29.47 -26.34
C ALA A 169 -24.01 -28.32 -25.33
N LEU A 170 -22.87 -27.81 -24.83
CA LEU A 170 -22.81 -26.71 -23.84
C LEU A 170 -22.85 -25.33 -24.51
N GLY A 171 -22.66 -25.26 -25.82
CA GLY A 171 -22.66 -23.99 -26.58
C GLY A 171 -21.38 -23.19 -26.38
N SER A 172 -20.85 -22.66 -27.46
CA SER A 172 -19.55 -21.99 -27.53
C SER A 172 -19.39 -20.69 -26.73
N ASN A 173 -20.44 -20.29 -26.00
CA ASN A 173 -20.47 -19.02 -25.24
C ASN A 173 -20.82 -19.22 -23.76
N ASP A 174 -20.63 -20.41 -23.19
CA ASP A 174 -20.83 -20.59 -21.76
C ASP A 174 -19.58 -20.03 -21.02
N PRO A 175 -19.71 -18.93 -20.26
CA PRO A 175 -18.60 -18.34 -19.52
C PRO A 175 -17.98 -19.30 -18.50
N ASP A 176 -18.74 -20.32 -18.05
CA ASP A 176 -18.26 -21.32 -17.09
C ASP A 176 -17.27 -22.31 -17.72
N LEU A 177 -17.15 -22.35 -19.07
CA LEU A 177 -16.19 -23.20 -19.77
C LEU A 177 -14.92 -22.47 -20.21
N THR A 178 -14.84 -21.16 -20.01
CA THR A 178 -13.63 -20.40 -20.33
C THR A 178 -12.59 -20.64 -19.27
N VAL A 179 -11.45 -21.19 -19.68
CA VAL A 179 -10.28 -21.32 -18.79
C VAL A 179 -9.45 -20.06 -18.87
N TRP A 180 -9.26 -19.44 -17.73
CA TRP A 180 -8.44 -18.26 -17.57
C TRP A 180 -7.08 -18.66 -17.00
N GLU A 181 -6.01 -18.17 -17.61
CA GLU A 181 -4.64 -18.35 -17.13
C GLU A 181 -4.09 -17.01 -16.68
N THR A 182 -3.55 -16.96 -15.46
CA THR A 182 -2.79 -15.81 -14.99
C THR A 182 -1.50 -15.71 -15.77
N VAL A 183 -1.33 -14.64 -16.55
CA VAL A 183 -0.11 -14.39 -17.34
C VAL A 183 0.86 -13.46 -16.61
N GLU A 184 0.33 -12.55 -15.83
CA GLU A 184 1.10 -11.63 -14.99
C GLU A 184 0.37 -11.41 -13.67
N ALA A 185 1.12 -11.23 -12.58
CA ALA A 185 0.57 -10.91 -11.27
C ALA A 185 1.53 -10.04 -10.47
N LEU A 186 1.00 -9.06 -9.75
CA LEU A 186 1.73 -8.22 -8.83
C LEU A 186 1.03 -8.25 -7.46
N GLY A 187 1.73 -8.76 -6.43
CA GLY A 187 1.27 -8.78 -5.05
C GLY A 187 1.69 -7.53 -4.27
N GLY A 188 1.22 -7.42 -3.03
CA GLY A 188 1.61 -6.33 -2.13
C GLY A 188 1.02 -4.96 -2.50
N ASN A 189 -0.08 -4.91 -3.26
CA ASN A 189 -0.66 -3.65 -3.69
C ASN A 189 -1.60 -3.07 -2.62
N TYR A 190 -1.40 -1.80 -2.29
CA TYR A 190 -2.25 -1.00 -1.43
C TYR A 190 -3.14 -0.12 -2.30
N LEU A 191 -4.29 -0.66 -2.71
CA LEU A 191 -5.20 0.05 -3.61
C LEU A 191 -5.90 1.20 -2.87
N THR A 192 -5.93 2.36 -3.49
CA THR A 192 -6.59 3.57 -3.00
C THR A 192 -7.53 4.13 -4.06
N ARG A 193 -8.20 5.25 -3.76
CA ARG A 193 -8.98 5.97 -4.78
C ARG A 193 -8.11 6.56 -5.88
N GLU A 194 -6.86 6.86 -5.58
CA GLU A 194 -5.90 7.51 -6.48
C GLU A 194 -5.00 6.48 -7.18
N TYR A 195 -4.77 5.33 -6.54
CA TYR A 195 -3.99 4.22 -7.10
C TYR A 195 -4.87 2.97 -7.20
N THR A 196 -5.43 2.76 -8.37
CA THR A 196 -6.41 1.72 -8.66
C THR A 196 -5.78 0.50 -9.33
N ALA A 197 -6.51 -0.61 -9.35
CA ALA A 197 -6.08 -1.81 -10.08
C ALA A 197 -5.81 -1.55 -11.57
N GLN A 198 -6.56 -0.61 -12.18
CA GLN A 198 -6.34 -0.19 -13.57
C GLN A 198 -4.98 0.50 -13.75
N GLN A 199 -4.59 1.35 -12.79
CA GLN A 199 -3.27 2.01 -12.82
C GLN A 199 -2.15 1.00 -12.60
N VAL A 200 -2.26 0.12 -11.61
CA VAL A 200 -1.32 -0.98 -11.40
C VAL A 200 -1.12 -1.78 -12.67
N ALA A 201 -2.21 -2.20 -13.32
CA ALA A 201 -2.14 -2.97 -14.55
C ALA A 201 -1.50 -2.16 -15.70
N GLY A 202 -1.83 -0.87 -15.82
CA GLY A 202 -1.29 0.01 -16.85
C GLY A 202 0.21 0.26 -16.74
N GLU A 203 0.72 0.34 -15.52
CA GLU A 203 2.12 0.63 -15.22
C GLU A 203 3.01 -0.62 -15.27
N HIS A 204 2.47 -1.78 -14.86
CA HIS A 204 3.30 -2.96 -14.59
C HIS A 204 3.07 -4.13 -15.56
N PHE A 205 1.91 -4.19 -16.25
CA PHE A 205 1.59 -5.33 -17.12
C PHE A 205 1.81 -5.04 -18.60
N ASP A 206 2.19 -6.08 -19.35
CA ASP A 206 2.33 -6.02 -20.81
C ASP A 206 0.95 -6.11 -21.48
N LEU A 207 0.27 -4.97 -21.54
CA LEU A 207 -1.06 -4.82 -22.11
C LEU A 207 -1.01 -4.50 -23.61
N THR A 208 -1.85 -5.16 -24.38
CA THR A 208 -2.10 -4.81 -25.79
C THR A 208 -2.76 -3.44 -25.91
N THR A 209 -2.72 -2.86 -27.10
CA THR A 209 -3.38 -1.57 -27.39
C THR A 209 -4.89 -1.61 -27.08
N ALA A 210 -5.56 -2.74 -27.35
CA ALA A 210 -6.98 -2.90 -27.07
C ALA A 210 -7.26 -2.94 -25.56
N GLU A 211 -6.44 -3.67 -24.80
CA GLU A 211 -6.54 -3.76 -23.34
C GLU A 211 -6.28 -2.41 -22.66
N ARG A 212 -5.26 -1.66 -23.11
CA ARG A 212 -5.00 -0.28 -22.64
C ARG A 212 -6.18 0.65 -22.91
N ALA A 213 -6.76 0.57 -24.11
CA ALA A 213 -7.92 1.37 -24.45
C ALA A 213 -9.14 1.03 -23.58
N ALA A 214 -9.34 -0.25 -23.25
CA ALA A 214 -10.41 -0.69 -22.34
C ALA A 214 -10.25 -0.14 -20.92
N LEU A 215 -9.00 0.06 -20.44
CA LEU A 215 -8.70 0.71 -19.16
C LEU A 215 -8.84 2.24 -19.20
N GLY A 216 -9.07 2.82 -20.38
CA GLY A 216 -9.11 4.27 -20.56
C GLY A 216 -7.73 4.93 -20.51
N LEU A 217 -6.65 4.16 -20.59
CA LEU A 217 -5.28 4.66 -20.56
C LEU A 217 -4.92 5.27 -21.93
N THR A 218 -4.56 6.53 -21.93
CA THR A 218 -4.14 7.23 -23.14
C THR A 218 -2.63 7.16 -23.32
N GLU A 219 -2.13 7.20 -24.60
CA GLU A 219 -0.69 7.18 -24.91
C GLU A 219 0.14 8.27 -24.21
N LYS A 220 -0.52 9.27 -23.67
CA LYS A 220 0.12 10.40 -22.98
C LYS A 220 0.52 10.11 -21.53
N GLU A 221 -0.13 9.13 -20.88
CA GLU A 221 0.14 8.77 -19.48
C GLU A 221 1.28 7.76 -19.33
N ILE A 222 1.74 7.20 -20.44
CA ILE A 222 2.78 6.16 -20.48
C ILE A 222 4.21 6.75 -20.58
N ALA A 223 4.33 8.06 -20.84
CA ALA A 223 5.60 8.73 -21.11
C ALA A 223 6.07 9.67 -19.97
N ALA A 224 5.42 9.62 -18.82
CA ALA A 224 5.74 10.43 -17.65
C ALA A 224 6.39 9.61 -16.54
#